data_4a403471284b4188d3e3f90c55555208
#
_entry.id   4a403471284b4188d3e3f90c55555208
#
_cell.length_a   1.000
_cell.length_b   1.000
_cell.length_c   1.000
_cell.angle_alpha   90.00
_cell.angle_beta   90.00
_cell.angle_gamma   90.00
#
_symmetry.space_group_name_H-M   'P 1'
#
loop_
_entity.id
_entity.type
_entity.pdbx_description
1 polymer ?
#
loop_
_entity_poly.entity_id
_entity_poly.type
_entity_poly.pdbx_seq_one_letter_code
_entity_poly.pdbx_strand_id
1 'polypeptide(L)'
;MEAMKVERILITLALLLSPALAFAEDFCGDLKNAFGPFDYRKGHTEFAANLHLVEIAHFTPEVEKGIKGSSSYLGGDLDYTLRAFPNHHRALVTMAQVGLRDKTPQVSQAKYPVECYFNRAIRFTPDDGIVHGAYANYLFALGQTDRALDEFKQAVALEPENPTINYNLGLALLKVKDYDNALIYAKKAYALGFPLPGLKNKLVEAGKWDDKPQ
;
A
#
# COMPACT_ATOMS: atom_id res chain seq x y z
N MET A 1 -51.78 -31.39 -48.17
CA MET A 1 -51.56 -30.22 -47.31
C MET A 1 -50.86 -30.69 -46.03
N GLU A 2 -49.53 -30.67 -46.07
CA GLU A 2 -48.69 -31.10 -44.97
C GLU A 2 -48.28 -29.87 -44.13
N ALA A 3 -48.56 -29.95 -42.84
CA ALA A 3 -48.21 -28.90 -41.89
C ALA A 3 -46.77 -29.11 -41.41
N MET A 4 -45.88 -28.17 -41.78
CA MET A 4 -44.51 -28.13 -41.27
C MET A 4 -44.47 -27.75 -39.81
N LYS A 5 -43.99 -28.65 -38.94
CA LYS A 5 -43.62 -28.37 -37.56
C LYS A 5 -42.31 -27.60 -37.50
N VAL A 6 -42.36 -26.38 -36.98
CA VAL A 6 -41.17 -25.58 -36.67
C VAL A 6 -40.75 -25.96 -35.24
N GLU A 7 -39.64 -26.69 -35.09
CA GLU A 7 -38.97 -26.90 -33.81
C GLU A 7 -38.20 -25.65 -33.41
N ARG A 8 -38.57 -25.10 -32.24
CA ARG A 8 -37.85 -24.00 -31.58
C ARG A 8 -36.65 -24.61 -30.84
N ILE A 9 -35.47 -24.38 -31.35
CA ILE A 9 -34.19 -24.67 -30.63
C ILE A 9 -33.99 -23.58 -29.60
N LEU A 10 -34.17 -23.92 -28.32
CA LEU A 10 -33.77 -23.08 -27.16
C LEU A 10 -32.26 -23.23 -26.96
N ILE A 11 -31.49 -22.23 -27.40
CA ILE A 11 -30.08 -22.11 -27.06
C ILE A 11 -29.98 -21.54 -25.64
N THR A 12 -29.73 -22.41 -24.67
CA THR A 12 -29.36 -22.01 -23.30
C THR A 12 -27.90 -21.52 -23.32
N LEU A 13 -27.73 -20.20 -23.26
CA LEU A 13 -26.42 -19.57 -23.07
C LEU A 13 -25.99 -19.76 -21.61
N ALA A 14 -25.19 -20.77 -21.32
CA ALA A 14 -24.56 -20.94 -20.03
C ALA A 14 -23.47 -19.88 -19.88
N LEU A 15 -23.74 -18.87 -19.04
CA LEU A 15 -22.71 -17.93 -18.56
C LEU A 15 -21.69 -18.72 -17.73
N LEU A 16 -20.54 -19.00 -18.33
CA LEU A 16 -19.35 -19.44 -17.60
C LEU A 16 -18.84 -18.24 -16.77
N LEU A 17 -19.29 -18.12 -15.53
CA LEU A 17 -18.61 -17.28 -14.53
C LEU A 17 -17.22 -17.88 -14.32
N SER A 18 -16.21 -17.24 -14.90
CA SER A 18 -14.82 -17.58 -14.66
C SER A 18 -14.48 -17.30 -13.18
N PRO A 19 -13.89 -18.27 -12.46
CA PRO A 19 -13.37 -18.04 -11.12
C PRO A 19 -12.01 -17.34 -11.18
N ALA A 20 -11.97 -16.11 -11.68
CA ALA A 20 -10.72 -15.32 -11.78
C ALA A 20 -10.29 -14.67 -10.47
N LEU A 21 -11.10 -14.74 -9.40
CA LEU A 21 -10.82 -14.08 -8.12
C LEU A 21 -10.09 -14.96 -7.10
N ALA A 22 -10.00 -16.28 -7.30
CA ALA A 22 -9.39 -17.19 -6.33
C ALA A 22 -7.84 -17.31 -6.43
N PHE A 23 -7.24 -16.87 -7.54
CA PHE A 23 -5.80 -17.06 -7.77
C PHE A 23 -4.88 -15.97 -7.19
N ALA A 24 -5.42 -14.81 -6.78
CA ALA A 24 -4.60 -13.72 -6.25
C ALA A 24 -4.14 -13.95 -4.79
N GLU A 25 -4.93 -14.65 -3.98
CA GLU A 25 -4.56 -14.95 -2.58
C GLU A 25 -3.41 -15.96 -2.46
N ASP A 26 -3.36 -16.93 -3.36
CA ASP A 26 -2.35 -18.00 -3.34
C ASP A 26 -0.97 -17.53 -3.80
N PHE A 27 -0.90 -16.50 -4.65
CA PHE A 27 0.35 -15.98 -5.19
C PHE A 27 1.24 -15.30 -4.13
N CYS A 28 0.66 -14.61 -3.13
CA CYS A 28 1.39 -13.93 -2.05
C CYS A 28 1.59 -14.82 -0.81
N GLY A 29 1.17 -16.08 -0.87
CA GLY A 29 1.35 -17.11 0.15
C GLY A 29 0.59 -16.88 1.45
N ASP A 30 0.62 -17.89 2.31
CA ASP A 30 -0.02 -17.86 3.63
C ASP A 30 0.66 -16.87 4.58
N LEU A 31 -0.11 -16.29 5.50
CA LEU A 31 0.39 -15.44 6.58
C LEU A 31 1.08 -16.26 7.68
N LYS A 32 0.76 -17.54 7.81
CA LYS A 32 1.34 -18.44 8.83
C LYS A 32 2.87 -18.43 8.73
N ASN A 33 3.52 -18.19 9.86
CA ASN A 33 4.97 -18.14 9.98
C ASN A 33 5.42 -18.85 11.27
N ALA A 34 6.65 -19.37 11.32
CA ALA A 34 7.20 -20.03 12.49
C ALA A 34 7.38 -19.06 13.67
N PHE A 35 7.66 -17.78 13.38
CA PHE A 35 7.75 -16.71 14.38
C PHE A 35 6.83 -15.55 13.94
N GLY A 36 5.72 -15.38 14.63
CA GLY A 36 4.63 -14.48 14.23
C GLY A 36 3.53 -15.21 13.45
N PRO A 37 2.63 -14.49 12.73
CA PRO A 37 2.65 -13.03 12.56
C PRO A 37 2.20 -12.25 13.81
N PHE A 38 2.82 -11.11 14.04
CA PHE A 38 2.50 -10.16 15.13
C PHE A 38 2.06 -8.82 14.56
N ASP A 39 1.11 -8.15 15.23
CA ASP A 39 0.67 -6.80 14.85
C ASP A 39 1.71 -5.76 15.29
N TYR A 40 2.29 -5.04 14.35
CA TYR A 40 3.30 -4.01 14.59
C TYR A 40 2.77 -2.85 15.46
N ARG A 41 1.49 -2.51 15.34
CA ARG A 41 0.85 -1.46 16.17
C ARG A 41 0.90 -1.79 17.67
N LYS A 42 1.01 -3.08 18.00
CA LYS A 42 1.20 -3.59 19.37
C LYS A 42 2.66 -3.92 19.70
N GLY A 43 3.57 -3.60 18.79
CA GLY A 43 4.99 -3.93 18.89
C GLY A 43 5.71 -3.27 20.07
N HIS A 44 5.22 -2.13 20.55
CA HIS A 44 5.79 -1.47 21.72
C HIS A 44 5.02 -1.76 23.03
N THR A 45 4.05 -2.66 22.99
CA THR A 45 3.23 -3.08 24.13
C THR A 45 3.20 -4.59 24.26
N GLU A 46 2.21 -5.24 23.68
CA GLU A 46 1.98 -6.69 23.78
C GLU A 46 3.13 -7.53 23.19
N PHE A 47 3.75 -7.07 22.07
CA PHE A 47 4.79 -7.79 21.35
C PHE A 47 6.19 -7.13 21.46
N ALA A 48 6.44 -6.35 22.52
CA ALA A 48 7.69 -5.57 22.66
C ALA A 48 8.96 -6.44 22.58
N ALA A 49 8.97 -7.60 23.25
CA ALA A 49 10.10 -8.53 23.20
C ALA A 49 10.28 -9.14 21.80
N ASN A 50 9.17 -9.48 21.12
CA ASN A 50 9.19 -10.04 19.77
C ASN A 50 9.70 -9.03 18.74
N LEU A 51 9.20 -7.76 18.82
CA LEU A 51 9.64 -6.69 17.95
C LEU A 51 11.13 -6.39 18.15
N HIS A 52 11.56 -6.26 19.41
CA HIS A 52 12.96 -6.02 19.72
C HIS A 52 13.88 -7.10 19.11
N LEU A 53 13.54 -8.39 19.27
CA LEU A 53 14.32 -9.49 18.69
C LEU A 53 14.41 -9.40 17.16
N VAL A 54 13.32 -9.06 16.50
CA VAL A 54 13.32 -8.92 15.02
C VAL A 54 14.15 -7.71 14.60
N GLU A 55 13.94 -6.53 15.23
CA GLU A 55 14.61 -5.32 14.81
C GLU A 55 16.13 -5.35 15.05
N ILE A 56 16.61 -5.87 16.17
CA ILE A 56 18.06 -5.95 16.42
C ILE A 56 18.79 -6.89 15.48
N ALA A 57 18.11 -7.91 14.95
CA ALA A 57 18.70 -8.89 14.06
C ALA A 57 18.48 -8.60 12.58
N HIS A 58 17.27 -8.16 12.21
CA HIS A 58 16.82 -8.11 10.81
C HIS A 58 16.34 -6.73 10.36
N PHE A 59 16.19 -5.72 11.24
CA PHE A 59 15.78 -4.37 10.89
C PHE A 59 16.65 -3.30 11.57
N THR A 60 17.97 -3.51 11.49
CA THR A 60 18.97 -2.53 11.99
C THR A 60 18.90 -1.22 11.19
N PRO A 61 19.55 -0.14 11.67
CA PRO A 61 19.56 1.15 10.96
C PRO A 61 20.08 1.06 9.52
N GLU A 62 20.99 0.12 9.21
CA GLU A 62 21.51 -0.10 7.85
C GLU A 62 20.45 -0.79 6.96
N VAL A 63 19.70 -1.75 7.51
CA VAL A 63 18.58 -2.40 6.81
C VAL A 63 17.46 -1.40 6.59
N GLU A 64 17.08 -0.63 7.61
CA GLU A 64 16.05 0.41 7.51
C GLU A 64 16.37 1.46 6.43
N LYS A 65 17.63 1.88 6.32
CA LYS A 65 18.08 2.80 5.26
C LYS A 65 18.20 2.14 3.89
N GLY A 66 17.95 0.84 3.77
CA GLY A 66 18.09 0.11 2.52
C GLY A 66 19.53 0.03 2.00
N ILE A 67 20.55 0.09 2.89
CA ILE A 67 21.97 0.10 2.52
C ILE A 67 22.49 -1.33 2.36
N LYS A 68 22.34 -2.15 3.39
CA LYS A 68 22.84 -3.55 3.42
C LYS A 68 22.04 -4.37 4.42
N GLY A 69 22.11 -5.69 4.29
CA GLY A 69 21.57 -6.60 5.29
C GLY A 69 22.42 -6.66 6.57
N SER A 70 21.87 -7.27 7.59
CA SER A 70 22.47 -7.47 8.93
C SER A 70 22.76 -8.96 9.18
N SER A 71 21.73 -9.76 9.32
CA SER A 71 21.85 -11.24 9.52
C SER A 71 21.84 -11.99 8.19
N SER A 72 21.41 -11.36 7.11
CA SER A 72 21.29 -11.92 5.77
C SER A 72 21.58 -10.83 4.73
N TYR A 73 21.23 -11.09 3.46
CA TYR A 73 21.13 -10.05 2.45
C TYR A 73 19.97 -9.09 2.77
N LEU A 74 20.04 -7.86 2.27
CA LEU A 74 19.04 -6.82 2.55
C LEU A 74 17.59 -7.29 2.33
N GLY A 75 17.32 -7.92 1.18
CA GLY A 75 15.97 -8.44 0.89
C GLY A 75 15.58 -9.60 1.78
N GLY A 76 16.53 -10.43 2.21
CA GLY A 76 16.30 -11.54 3.14
C GLY A 76 15.92 -11.04 4.54
N ASP A 77 16.58 -10.01 5.04
CA ASP A 77 16.28 -9.40 6.35
C ASP A 77 14.93 -8.64 6.32
N LEU A 78 14.64 -7.92 5.25
CA LEU A 78 13.33 -7.29 5.05
C LEU A 78 12.21 -8.34 4.93
N ASP A 79 12.46 -9.45 4.19
CA ASP A 79 11.52 -10.57 4.08
C ASP A 79 11.24 -11.20 5.46
N TYR A 80 12.28 -11.46 6.25
CA TYR A 80 12.11 -12.00 7.59
C TYR A 80 11.26 -11.08 8.46
N THR A 81 11.60 -9.79 8.49
CA THR A 81 10.88 -8.76 9.25
C THR A 81 9.40 -8.72 8.86
N LEU A 82 9.09 -8.69 7.56
CA LEU A 82 7.73 -8.61 7.03
C LEU A 82 6.94 -9.93 7.07
N ARG A 83 7.59 -11.05 7.32
CA ARG A 83 6.88 -12.29 7.65
C ARG A 83 6.57 -12.39 9.15
N ALA A 84 7.45 -11.88 10.01
CA ALA A 84 7.23 -11.84 11.46
C ALA A 84 6.22 -10.75 11.86
N PHE A 85 6.30 -9.58 11.25
CA PHE A 85 5.41 -8.44 11.43
C PHE A 85 4.90 -7.96 10.07
N PRO A 86 3.81 -8.53 9.53
CA PRO A 86 3.36 -8.21 8.17
C PRO A 86 3.06 -6.72 7.95
N ASN A 87 2.54 -6.04 8.96
CA ASN A 87 2.26 -4.62 8.96
C ASN A 87 3.37 -3.75 9.59
N HIS A 88 4.63 -4.19 9.53
CA HIS A 88 5.75 -3.36 10.01
C HIS A 88 5.92 -2.14 9.09
N HIS A 89 5.37 -0.99 9.49
CA HIS A 89 5.26 0.22 8.66
C HIS A 89 6.59 0.63 8.03
N ARG A 90 7.65 0.71 8.85
CA ARG A 90 8.98 1.13 8.40
C ARG A 90 9.60 0.13 7.42
N ALA A 91 9.46 -1.17 7.69
CA ALA A 91 9.99 -2.20 6.81
C ALA A 91 9.26 -2.27 5.45
N LEU A 92 7.93 -2.06 5.42
CA LEU A 92 7.16 -1.94 4.18
C LEU A 92 7.66 -0.77 3.33
N VAL A 93 7.88 0.39 3.95
CA VAL A 93 8.42 1.57 3.27
C VAL A 93 9.81 1.29 2.72
N THR A 94 10.69 0.67 3.51
CA THR A 94 12.04 0.30 3.06
C THR A 94 12.01 -0.70 1.90
N MET A 95 11.18 -1.75 2.00
CA MET A 95 11.02 -2.75 0.93
C MET A 95 10.57 -2.08 -0.38
N ALA A 96 9.60 -1.15 -0.31
CA ALA A 96 9.13 -0.37 -1.45
C ALA A 96 10.24 0.51 -2.03
N GLN A 97 10.98 1.23 -1.19
CA GLN A 97 12.07 2.11 -1.62
C GLN A 97 13.20 1.34 -2.31
N VAL A 98 13.58 0.18 -1.78
CA VAL A 98 14.58 -0.69 -2.39
C VAL A 98 14.10 -1.19 -3.75
N GLY A 99 12.87 -1.67 -3.85
CA GLY A 99 12.27 -2.12 -5.12
C GLY A 99 12.23 -1.02 -6.18
N LEU A 100 11.83 0.21 -5.79
CA LEU A 100 11.81 1.38 -6.67
C LEU A 100 13.22 1.81 -7.10
N ARG A 101 14.17 1.88 -6.16
CA ARG A 101 15.57 2.22 -6.43
C ARG A 101 16.22 1.25 -7.41
N ASP A 102 16.03 -0.03 -7.18
CA ASP A 102 16.65 -1.10 -7.97
C ASP A 102 15.82 -1.44 -9.22
N LYS A 103 14.69 -0.73 -9.43
CA LYS A 103 13.76 -0.90 -10.55
C LYS A 103 13.34 -2.37 -10.73
N THR A 104 13.05 -3.05 -9.64
CA THR A 104 12.65 -4.45 -9.63
C THR A 104 11.33 -4.65 -8.90
N PRO A 105 10.41 -5.49 -9.40
CA PRO A 105 9.21 -5.85 -8.68
C PRO A 105 9.50 -6.75 -7.47
N GLN A 106 10.65 -7.42 -7.44
CA GLN A 106 11.07 -8.29 -6.34
C GLN A 106 12.51 -7.98 -5.94
N VAL A 107 12.69 -7.54 -4.70
CA VAL A 107 14.02 -7.28 -4.13
C VAL A 107 14.81 -8.58 -4.06
N SER A 108 16.09 -8.52 -4.44
CA SER A 108 16.97 -9.70 -4.42
C SER A 108 16.96 -10.38 -3.05
N GLN A 109 16.80 -11.70 -3.02
CA GLN A 109 16.70 -12.54 -1.82
C GLN A 109 15.42 -12.34 -0.97
N ALA A 110 14.50 -11.49 -1.37
CA ALA A 110 13.15 -11.46 -0.81
C ALA A 110 12.31 -12.61 -1.41
N LYS A 111 11.46 -13.23 -0.59
CA LYS A 111 10.64 -14.38 -1.01
C LYS A 111 9.54 -14.00 -2.00
N TYR A 112 9.00 -12.79 -1.85
CA TYR A 112 7.84 -12.32 -2.61
C TYR A 112 8.16 -11.01 -3.34
N PRO A 113 7.39 -10.67 -4.40
CA PRO A 113 7.36 -9.33 -4.95
C PRO A 113 6.97 -8.29 -3.89
N VAL A 114 7.44 -7.04 -4.07
CA VAL A 114 7.15 -5.92 -3.15
C VAL A 114 5.64 -5.77 -2.90
N GLU A 115 4.84 -5.85 -3.95
CA GLU A 115 3.38 -5.72 -3.86
C GLU A 115 2.74 -6.79 -2.97
N CYS A 116 3.30 -7.99 -2.95
CA CYS A 116 2.82 -9.05 -2.07
C CYS A 116 3.00 -8.74 -0.58
N TYR A 117 4.04 -8.02 -0.19
CA TYR A 117 4.19 -7.62 1.22
C TYR A 117 3.09 -6.66 1.65
N PHE A 118 2.68 -5.73 0.79
CA PHE A 118 1.52 -4.86 1.07
C PHE A 118 0.22 -5.66 1.13
N ASN A 119 -0.03 -6.55 0.17
CA ASN A 119 -1.22 -7.41 0.18
C ASN A 119 -1.28 -8.30 1.42
N ARG A 120 -0.16 -8.84 1.87
CA ARG A 120 -0.04 -9.62 3.11
C ARG A 120 -0.34 -8.76 4.34
N ALA A 121 0.17 -7.53 4.38
CA ALA A 121 -0.09 -6.59 5.46
C ALA A 121 -1.59 -6.22 5.54
N ILE A 122 -2.21 -5.89 4.41
CA ILE A 122 -3.65 -5.57 4.34
C ILE A 122 -4.52 -6.78 4.74
N ARG A 123 -4.20 -7.99 4.28
CA ARG A 123 -4.92 -9.20 4.73
C ARG A 123 -4.78 -9.46 6.22
N PHE A 124 -3.64 -9.10 6.81
CA PHE A 124 -3.37 -9.30 8.24
C PHE A 124 -4.04 -8.23 9.11
N THR A 125 -3.98 -6.97 8.69
CA THR A 125 -4.54 -5.80 9.40
C THR A 125 -5.25 -4.88 8.41
N PRO A 126 -6.48 -5.22 7.97
CA PRO A 126 -7.21 -4.44 6.96
C PRO A 126 -7.64 -3.05 7.45
N ASP A 127 -7.54 -2.81 8.75
CA ASP A 127 -7.84 -1.56 9.43
C ASP A 127 -6.59 -0.69 9.71
N ASP A 128 -5.44 -1.04 9.13
CA ASP A 128 -4.21 -0.27 9.30
C ASP A 128 -4.04 0.78 8.20
N GLY A 129 -4.52 2.00 8.44
CA GLY A 129 -4.48 3.09 7.47
C GLY A 129 -3.06 3.50 7.05
N ILE A 130 -2.04 3.27 7.91
CA ILE A 130 -0.64 3.54 7.57
C ILE A 130 -0.14 2.57 6.49
N VAL A 131 -0.56 1.29 6.54
CA VAL A 131 -0.24 0.30 5.50
C VAL A 131 -0.84 0.72 4.17
N HIS A 132 -2.14 1.08 4.13
CA HIS A 132 -2.79 1.59 2.93
C HIS A 132 -2.08 2.83 2.37
N GLY A 133 -1.72 3.78 3.22
CA GLY A 133 -0.96 4.97 2.83
C GLY A 133 0.42 4.66 2.26
N ALA A 134 1.15 3.72 2.83
CA ALA A 134 2.45 3.27 2.34
C ALA A 134 2.33 2.55 0.99
N TYR A 135 1.31 1.70 0.83
CA TYR A 135 1.03 1.03 -0.45
C TYR A 135 0.63 2.03 -1.54
N ALA A 136 -0.23 2.99 -1.21
CA ALA A 136 -0.60 4.07 -2.12
C ALA A 136 0.62 4.85 -2.62
N ASN A 137 1.56 5.19 -1.74
CA ASN A 137 2.82 5.85 -2.12
C ASN A 137 3.67 5.00 -3.07
N TYR A 138 3.76 3.70 -2.85
CA TYR A 138 4.47 2.78 -3.75
C TYR A 138 3.82 2.73 -5.13
N LEU A 139 2.50 2.54 -5.19
CA LEU A 139 1.74 2.54 -6.45
C LEU A 139 1.86 3.88 -7.20
N PHE A 140 1.79 4.99 -6.47
CA PHE A 140 1.95 6.33 -7.05
C PHE A 140 3.34 6.53 -7.66
N ALA A 141 4.39 6.07 -6.98
CA ALA A 141 5.76 6.10 -7.50
C ALA A 141 5.96 5.23 -8.75
N LEU A 142 5.21 4.13 -8.87
CA LEU A 142 5.15 3.29 -10.08
C LEU A 142 4.32 3.91 -11.22
N GLY A 143 3.66 5.05 -10.99
CA GLY A 143 2.75 5.68 -11.96
C GLY A 143 1.37 5.03 -12.05
N GLN A 144 1.03 4.11 -11.17
CA GLN A 144 -0.28 3.44 -11.08
C GLN A 144 -1.27 4.33 -10.29
N THR A 145 -1.53 5.54 -10.81
CA THR A 145 -2.17 6.61 -10.06
C THR A 145 -3.60 6.25 -9.64
N ASP A 146 -4.38 5.55 -10.47
CA ASP A 146 -5.76 5.20 -10.14
C ASP A 146 -5.80 4.24 -8.93
N ARG A 147 -4.97 3.19 -8.94
CA ARG A 147 -4.85 2.28 -7.80
C ARG A 147 -4.34 2.99 -6.54
N ALA A 148 -3.38 3.91 -6.72
CA ALA A 148 -2.88 4.72 -5.60
C ALA A 148 -3.98 5.58 -4.98
N LEU A 149 -4.86 6.19 -5.79
CA LEU A 149 -5.98 6.97 -5.30
C LEU A 149 -6.96 6.13 -4.48
N ASP A 150 -7.24 4.90 -4.89
CA ASP A 150 -8.13 4.01 -4.15
C ASP A 150 -7.52 3.65 -2.78
N GLU A 151 -6.24 3.30 -2.73
CA GLU A 151 -5.53 3.03 -1.48
C GLU A 151 -5.41 4.27 -0.58
N PHE A 152 -5.17 5.46 -1.15
CA PHE A 152 -5.17 6.71 -0.37
C PHE A 152 -6.53 7.03 0.24
N LYS A 153 -7.63 6.79 -0.48
CA LYS A 153 -9.00 6.97 0.07
C LYS A 153 -9.24 6.03 1.25
N GLN A 154 -8.81 4.77 1.16
CA GLN A 154 -8.87 3.84 2.30
C GLN A 154 -8.02 4.36 3.47
N ALA A 155 -6.79 4.80 3.20
CA ALA A 155 -5.90 5.35 4.22
C ALA A 155 -6.51 6.55 4.95
N VAL A 156 -7.11 7.51 4.22
CA VAL A 156 -7.77 8.69 4.81
C VAL A 156 -9.03 8.30 5.58
N ALA A 157 -9.78 7.30 5.13
CA ALA A 157 -10.96 6.82 5.85
C ALA A 157 -10.59 6.21 7.22
N LEU A 158 -9.46 5.51 7.29
CA LEU A 158 -8.95 4.88 8.52
C LEU A 158 -8.17 5.86 9.41
N GLU A 159 -7.41 6.78 8.81
CA GLU A 159 -6.54 7.74 9.48
C GLU A 159 -6.83 9.19 9.03
N PRO A 160 -8.05 9.71 9.28
CA PRO A 160 -8.48 11.00 8.74
C PRO A 160 -7.64 12.18 9.21
N GLU A 161 -7.06 12.10 10.41
CA GLU A 161 -6.25 13.16 11.01
C GLU A 161 -4.74 12.99 10.78
N ASN A 162 -4.34 12.10 9.86
CA ASN A 162 -2.94 11.94 9.51
C ASN A 162 -2.50 12.98 8.47
N PRO A 163 -1.62 13.95 8.82
CA PRO A 163 -1.23 15.02 7.92
C PRO A 163 -0.49 14.52 6.67
N THR A 164 0.31 13.47 6.81
CA THR A 164 1.09 12.91 5.71
C THR A 164 0.20 12.21 4.68
N ILE A 165 -0.79 11.43 5.14
CA ILE A 165 -1.74 10.74 4.25
C ILE A 165 -2.57 11.77 3.47
N ASN A 166 -3.11 12.79 4.17
CA ASN A 166 -3.86 13.87 3.51
C ASN A 166 -3.00 14.61 2.47
N TYR A 167 -1.75 14.93 2.80
CA TYR A 167 -0.83 15.59 1.88
C TYR A 167 -0.56 14.74 0.62
N ASN A 168 -0.28 13.44 0.79
CA ASN A 168 0.03 12.54 -0.31
C ASN A 168 -1.18 12.27 -1.21
N LEU A 169 -2.38 12.15 -0.63
CA LEU A 169 -3.62 12.11 -1.42
C LEU A 169 -3.80 13.40 -2.23
N GLY A 170 -3.56 14.57 -1.62
CA GLY A 170 -3.58 15.85 -2.35
C GLY A 170 -2.61 15.88 -3.52
N LEU A 171 -1.39 15.33 -3.39
CA LEU A 171 -0.43 15.22 -4.49
C LEU A 171 -0.92 14.28 -5.61
N ALA A 172 -1.53 13.15 -5.24
CA ALA A 172 -2.08 12.21 -6.21
C ALA A 172 -3.25 12.80 -6.99
N LEU A 173 -4.16 13.50 -6.32
CA LEU A 173 -5.28 14.23 -6.93
C LEU A 173 -4.80 15.36 -7.86
N LEU A 174 -3.79 16.10 -7.44
CA LEU A 174 -3.16 17.12 -8.28
C LEU A 174 -2.59 16.50 -9.57
N LYS A 175 -2.00 15.33 -9.50
CA LYS A 175 -1.44 14.62 -10.66
C LYS A 175 -2.49 14.30 -11.72
N VAL A 176 -3.70 13.95 -11.29
CA VAL A 176 -4.85 13.69 -12.18
C VAL A 176 -5.65 14.97 -12.50
N LYS A 177 -5.17 16.14 -12.05
CA LYS A 177 -5.80 17.46 -12.24
C LYS A 177 -7.16 17.61 -11.54
N ASP A 178 -7.45 16.80 -10.54
CA ASP A 178 -8.58 17.01 -9.63
C ASP A 178 -8.19 18.07 -8.58
N TYR A 179 -8.17 19.32 -9.04
CA TYR A 179 -7.66 20.44 -8.25
C TYR A 179 -8.53 20.76 -7.05
N ASP A 180 -9.84 20.58 -7.17
CA ASP A 180 -10.78 20.92 -6.10
C ASP A 180 -10.58 20.00 -4.91
N ASN A 181 -10.54 18.69 -5.12
CA ASN A 181 -10.23 17.74 -4.08
C ASN A 181 -8.77 17.87 -3.60
N ALA A 182 -7.81 18.10 -4.48
CA ALA A 182 -6.42 18.36 -4.10
C ALA A 182 -6.29 19.52 -3.12
N LEU A 183 -7.05 20.62 -3.34
CA LEU A 183 -7.07 21.78 -2.43
C LEU A 183 -7.65 21.43 -1.06
N ILE A 184 -8.75 20.67 -1.00
CA ILE A 184 -9.37 20.22 0.26
C ILE A 184 -8.34 19.45 1.12
N TYR A 185 -7.72 18.44 0.53
CA TYR A 185 -6.75 17.61 1.26
C TYR A 185 -5.44 18.35 1.59
N ALA A 186 -5.02 19.29 0.73
CA ALA A 186 -3.89 20.16 1.02
C ALA A 186 -4.17 21.04 2.26
N LYS A 187 -5.31 21.73 2.29
CA LYS A 187 -5.71 22.58 3.44
C LYS A 187 -5.80 21.75 4.71
N LYS A 188 -6.40 20.55 4.64
CA LYS A 188 -6.47 19.63 5.78
C LYS A 188 -5.08 19.21 6.27
N ALA A 189 -4.18 18.82 5.39
CA ALA A 189 -2.81 18.44 5.75
C ALA A 189 -2.08 19.57 6.47
N TYR A 190 -2.19 20.80 5.97
CA TYR A 190 -1.55 21.96 6.60
C TYR A 190 -2.20 22.37 7.92
N ALA A 191 -3.52 22.28 8.04
CA ALA A 191 -4.22 22.49 9.30
C ALA A 191 -3.79 21.48 10.38
N LEU A 192 -3.44 20.25 9.97
CA LEU A 192 -2.89 19.19 10.82
C LEU A 192 -1.36 19.33 11.07
N GLY A 193 -0.73 20.39 10.56
CA GLY A 193 0.68 20.70 10.82
C GLY A 193 1.67 20.06 9.85
N PHE A 194 1.25 19.65 8.64
CA PHE A 194 2.22 19.14 7.66
C PHE A 194 3.23 20.22 7.26
N PRO A 195 4.57 19.96 7.36
CA PRO A 195 5.55 21.04 7.32
C PRO A 195 5.99 21.48 5.92
N LEU A 196 5.84 20.63 4.90
CA LEU A 196 6.43 20.87 3.57
C LEU A 196 5.45 21.61 2.63
N PRO A 197 5.83 22.76 2.04
CA PRO A 197 4.93 23.60 1.24
C PRO A 197 4.72 23.11 -0.19
N GLY A 198 5.30 21.99 -0.61
CA GLY A 198 5.35 21.55 -2.01
C GLY A 198 3.99 21.43 -2.68
N LEU A 199 2.98 20.88 -2.01
CA LEU A 199 1.62 20.78 -2.57
C LEU A 199 0.97 22.16 -2.69
N LYS A 200 1.12 23.04 -1.69
CA LYS A 200 0.64 24.43 -1.76
C LYS A 200 1.26 25.15 -2.96
N ASN A 201 2.57 25.07 -3.10
CA ASN A 201 3.28 25.74 -4.21
C ASN A 201 2.76 25.28 -5.58
N LYS A 202 2.56 23.96 -5.76
CA LYS A 202 2.01 23.41 -6.99
C LYS A 202 0.57 23.86 -7.28
N LEU A 203 -0.27 23.98 -6.25
CA LEU A 203 -1.64 24.51 -6.40
C LEU A 203 -1.64 26.01 -6.71
N VAL A 204 -0.71 26.78 -6.14
CA VAL A 204 -0.51 28.21 -6.48
C VAL A 204 -0.07 28.35 -7.95
N GLU A 205 0.93 27.58 -8.38
CA GLU A 205 1.39 27.55 -9.79
C GLU A 205 0.27 27.21 -10.77
N ALA A 206 -0.64 26.31 -10.35
CA ALA A 206 -1.83 25.95 -11.14
C ALA A 206 -2.96 26.99 -11.07
N GLY A 207 -2.81 28.08 -10.29
CA GLY A 207 -3.86 29.10 -10.05
C GLY A 207 -5.07 28.53 -9.29
N LYS A 208 -4.86 27.50 -8.47
CA LYS A 208 -5.90 26.74 -7.75
C LYS A 208 -5.82 26.84 -6.23
N TRP A 209 -4.85 27.58 -5.71
CA TRP A 209 -4.79 27.87 -4.27
C TRP A 209 -5.58 29.12 -3.95
N ASP A 210 -6.44 29.05 -2.94
CA ASP A 210 -7.03 30.20 -2.29
C ASP A 210 -6.70 30.19 -0.79
N ASP A 211 -6.53 31.36 -0.19
CA ASP A 211 -6.25 31.51 1.23
C ASP A 211 -7.55 31.62 2.08
N LYS A 212 -8.73 31.37 1.50
CA LYS A 212 -9.99 31.40 2.23
C LYS A 212 -10.07 30.20 3.16
N PRO A 213 -10.41 30.37 4.45
CA PRO A 213 -10.73 29.26 5.34
C PRO A 213 -11.98 28.53 4.81
N GLN A 214 -11.97 27.22 4.87
CA GLN A 214 -13.16 26.39 4.61
C GLN A 214 -14.01 26.28 5.85
#